data_ddf459b1f0de332126fe64885babde64
#
_entry.id   ddf459b1f0de332126fe64885babde64
#
_cell.length_a   1.000
_cell.length_b   1.000
_cell.length_c   1.000
_cell.angle_alpha   90.00
_cell.angle_beta   90.00
_cell.angle_gamma   90.00
#
_symmetry.space_group_name_H-M   'P 1'
#
loop_
_entity.id
_entity.type
_entity.pdbx_description
1 polymer ?
#
loop_
_entity_poly.entity_id
_entity_poly.type
_entity_poly.pdbx_seq_one_letter_code
_entity_poly.pdbx_strand_id
1 'polypeptide(L)'
;TDSAAAGTALATGNKTKNGALGVKKDLETKVNSVASWAKNKGCRVGISTSVSVDHATPAAFYAHQGQRSSYYNVGLDLIDANFDFYAGSDFLDPTNKKAAGSNSESLYTLVDKAGYTIARGYKDYQKKAKKSDKLILLQPATATDNSAIPYAIDRKKGDMTLTEITRAGINFLSKDLSKGFFLMVEGGKIDWACHSNDAATVFHEVMD
;
A
#
# COMPACT_ATOMS: atom_id res chain seq x y z
N THR A 1 7.03 14.33 -14.08
CA THR A 1 5.82 13.67 -13.58
C THR A 1 6.05 13.22 -12.15
N ASP A 2 5.00 13.04 -11.38
CA ASP A 2 5.08 12.55 -10.00
C ASP A 2 4.69 11.07 -9.90
N SER A 3 4.87 10.46 -8.71
CA SER A 3 4.55 9.04 -8.46
C SER A 3 3.07 8.70 -8.71
N ALA A 4 2.14 9.63 -8.45
CA ALA A 4 0.70 9.38 -8.66
C ALA A 4 0.39 9.23 -10.15
N ALA A 5 0.82 10.18 -10.98
CA ALA A 5 0.58 10.14 -12.43
C ALA A 5 1.38 9.01 -13.10
N ALA A 6 2.63 8.78 -12.69
CA ALA A 6 3.45 7.69 -13.22
C ALA A 6 2.89 6.32 -12.82
N GLY A 7 2.52 6.15 -11.54
CA GLY A 7 1.89 4.94 -11.04
C GLY A 7 0.54 4.67 -11.72
N THR A 8 -0.29 5.69 -11.91
CA THR A 8 -1.55 5.56 -12.66
C THR A 8 -1.30 5.11 -14.09
N ALA A 9 -0.31 5.70 -14.79
CA ALA A 9 0.01 5.28 -16.15
C ALA A 9 0.50 3.82 -16.20
N LEU A 10 1.33 3.41 -15.25
CA LEU A 10 1.82 2.03 -15.13
C LEU A 10 0.67 1.05 -14.82
N ALA A 11 -0.18 1.39 -13.84
CA ALA A 11 -1.24 0.51 -13.37
C ALA A 11 -2.42 0.37 -14.35
N THR A 12 -2.70 1.41 -15.16
CA THR A 12 -3.95 1.49 -15.94
C THR A 12 -3.75 1.67 -17.45
N GLY A 13 -2.52 1.99 -17.90
CA GLY A 13 -2.25 2.39 -19.28
C GLY A 13 -2.75 3.80 -19.64
N ASN A 14 -3.27 4.58 -18.67
CA ASN A 14 -3.83 5.91 -18.91
C ASN A 14 -2.95 7.00 -18.28
N LYS A 15 -2.60 8.02 -19.08
CA LYS A 15 -1.92 9.22 -18.56
C LYS A 15 -2.93 10.15 -17.87
N THR A 16 -2.53 10.73 -16.74
CA THR A 16 -3.32 11.67 -15.96
C THR A 16 -2.53 12.90 -15.56
N LYS A 17 -3.10 13.80 -14.76
CA LYS A 17 -2.41 14.96 -14.19
C LYS A 17 -1.55 14.54 -13.00
N ASN A 18 -0.48 15.30 -12.72
CA ASN A 18 0.31 15.12 -11.51
C ASN A 18 -0.59 15.20 -10.27
N GLY A 19 -0.34 14.34 -9.30
CA GLY A 19 -1.12 14.21 -8.08
C GLY A 19 -2.37 13.34 -8.19
N ALA A 20 -2.82 12.99 -9.39
CA ALA A 20 -4.04 12.20 -9.58
C ALA A 20 -3.77 10.69 -9.57
N LEU A 21 -4.68 9.93 -8.96
CA LEU A 21 -4.64 8.49 -8.75
C LEU A 21 -5.83 7.82 -9.43
N GLY A 22 -5.60 6.90 -10.37
CA GLY A 22 -6.64 6.05 -10.96
C GLY A 22 -7.79 6.79 -11.64
N VAL A 23 -7.59 8.04 -12.06
CA VAL A 23 -8.57 8.85 -12.78
C VAL A 23 -7.95 9.44 -14.05
N LYS A 24 -8.78 9.80 -15.03
CA LYS A 24 -8.33 10.49 -16.25
C LYS A 24 -7.93 11.94 -15.95
N LYS A 25 -7.51 12.67 -17.00
CA LYS A 25 -7.12 14.09 -16.92
C LYS A 25 -8.24 15.04 -16.47
N ASP A 26 -9.51 14.63 -16.54
CA ASP A 26 -10.64 15.35 -15.99
C ASP A 26 -10.70 15.32 -14.46
N LEU A 27 -9.93 14.44 -13.82
CA LEU A 27 -9.86 14.18 -12.36
C LEU A 27 -11.14 13.53 -11.79
N GLU A 28 -12.03 13.04 -12.63
CA GLU A 28 -13.34 12.46 -12.26
C GLU A 28 -13.53 11.06 -12.83
N THR A 29 -13.20 10.85 -14.10
CA THR A 29 -13.41 9.55 -14.76
C THR A 29 -12.43 8.51 -14.20
N LYS A 30 -12.97 7.54 -13.47
CA LYS A 30 -12.21 6.41 -12.91
C LYS A 30 -11.68 5.50 -14.02
N VAL A 31 -10.49 4.96 -13.84
CA VAL A 31 -9.87 3.97 -14.74
C VAL A 31 -9.45 2.73 -13.95
N ASN A 32 -9.74 1.55 -14.48
CA ASN A 32 -9.40 0.29 -13.84
C ASN A 32 -7.91 0.00 -13.97
N SER A 33 -7.29 -0.43 -12.87
CA SER A 33 -5.93 -0.91 -12.86
C SER A 33 -5.83 -2.39 -13.26
N VAL A 34 -4.62 -2.84 -13.61
CA VAL A 34 -4.33 -4.27 -13.82
C VAL A 34 -4.66 -5.09 -12.58
N ALA A 35 -4.48 -4.54 -11.37
CA ALA A 35 -4.84 -5.18 -10.11
C ALA A 35 -6.36 -5.40 -10.00
N SER A 36 -7.16 -4.37 -10.32
CA SER A 36 -8.62 -4.49 -10.36
C SER A 36 -9.09 -5.51 -11.40
N TRP A 37 -8.43 -5.55 -12.56
CA TRP A 37 -8.76 -6.54 -13.59
C TRP A 37 -8.43 -7.97 -13.15
N ALA A 38 -7.27 -8.17 -12.46
CA ALA A 38 -6.94 -9.47 -11.89
C ALA A 38 -7.98 -9.90 -10.85
N LYS A 39 -8.40 -8.98 -9.96
CA LYS A 39 -9.46 -9.23 -8.97
C LYS A 39 -10.77 -9.64 -9.63
N ASN A 40 -11.20 -8.93 -10.66
CA ASN A 40 -12.42 -9.23 -11.42
C ASN A 40 -12.36 -10.58 -12.16
N LYS A 41 -11.17 -11.08 -12.48
CA LYS A 41 -10.95 -12.43 -13.02
C LYS A 41 -10.90 -13.52 -11.95
N GLY A 42 -11.07 -13.13 -10.68
CA GLY A 42 -11.07 -14.03 -9.53
C GLY A 42 -9.69 -14.37 -9.00
N CYS A 43 -8.63 -13.71 -9.47
CA CYS A 43 -7.31 -13.84 -8.86
C CYS A 43 -7.31 -13.23 -7.45
N ARG A 44 -6.47 -13.75 -6.59
CA ARG A 44 -6.13 -13.04 -5.35
C ARG A 44 -5.19 -11.88 -5.66
N VAL A 45 -5.38 -10.75 -4.96
CA VAL A 45 -4.63 -9.52 -5.25
C VAL A 45 -3.97 -8.98 -3.99
N GLY A 46 -2.70 -8.60 -4.12
CA GLY A 46 -1.94 -7.92 -3.07
C GLY A 46 -1.20 -6.69 -3.56
N ILE A 47 -1.07 -5.70 -2.69
CA ILE A 47 -0.31 -4.47 -2.90
C ILE A 47 0.62 -4.30 -1.71
N SER A 48 1.91 -4.20 -1.97
CA SER A 48 2.97 -4.14 -0.96
C SER A 48 3.94 -3.01 -1.25
N THR A 49 4.41 -2.36 -0.20
CA THR A 49 5.34 -1.25 -0.33
C THR A 49 6.21 -1.10 0.92
N SER A 50 7.37 -0.46 0.80
CA SER A 50 8.20 -0.05 1.93
C SER A 50 7.81 1.31 2.52
N VAL A 51 6.86 2.02 1.89
CA VAL A 51 6.26 3.27 2.39
C VAL A 51 4.86 3.03 2.97
N SER A 52 4.06 4.07 3.21
CA SER A 52 2.68 3.90 3.71
C SER A 52 1.79 3.21 2.68
N VAL A 53 0.80 2.44 3.17
CA VAL A 53 -0.11 1.70 2.29
C VAL A 53 -0.95 2.61 1.40
N ASP A 54 -1.16 3.86 1.82
CA ASP A 54 -1.90 4.91 1.13
C ASP A 54 -0.99 5.90 0.38
N HIS A 55 0.32 5.58 0.23
CA HIS A 55 1.22 6.37 -0.59
C HIS A 55 0.84 6.29 -2.08
N ALA A 56 1.30 7.25 -2.88
CA ALA A 56 0.85 7.44 -4.25
C ALA A 56 1.06 6.23 -5.17
N THR A 57 2.20 5.56 -5.11
CA THR A 57 2.49 4.42 -6.00
C THR A 57 1.61 3.20 -5.71
N PRO A 58 1.52 2.68 -4.46
CA PRO A 58 0.59 1.61 -4.17
C PRO A 58 -0.86 2.02 -4.42
N ALA A 59 -1.25 3.25 -4.07
CA ALA A 59 -2.59 3.77 -4.26
C ALA A 59 -3.02 3.84 -5.73
N ALA A 60 -2.11 4.05 -6.67
CA ALA A 60 -2.42 4.06 -8.10
C ALA A 60 -3.00 2.73 -8.61
N PHE A 61 -2.81 1.63 -7.88
CA PHE A 61 -3.34 0.32 -8.24
C PHE A 61 -4.76 0.06 -7.71
N TYR A 62 -5.27 0.90 -6.78
CA TYR A 62 -6.59 0.67 -6.18
C TYR A 62 -7.43 1.94 -5.98
N ALA A 63 -6.82 3.13 -5.91
CA ALA A 63 -7.51 4.38 -5.57
C ALA A 63 -7.95 5.18 -6.80
N HIS A 64 -8.97 6.05 -6.58
CA HIS A 64 -9.55 6.92 -7.60
C HIS A 64 -9.73 8.34 -7.03
N GLN A 65 -8.60 9.06 -6.85
CA GLN A 65 -8.58 10.39 -6.25
C GLN A 65 -7.92 11.42 -7.16
N GLY A 66 -8.52 12.61 -7.29
CA GLY A 66 -7.93 13.73 -8.00
C GLY A 66 -6.65 14.28 -7.35
N GLN A 67 -6.42 13.95 -6.08
CA GLN A 67 -5.27 14.39 -5.29
C GLN A 67 -4.71 13.28 -4.39
N ARG A 68 -3.45 12.92 -4.59
CA ARG A 68 -2.74 11.89 -3.79
C ARG A 68 -2.66 12.19 -2.29
N SER A 69 -2.76 13.47 -1.92
CA SER A 69 -2.71 13.91 -0.51
C SER A 69 -4.02 13.72 0.24
N SER A 70 -5.08 13.27 -0.41
CA SER A 70 -6.36 12.92 0.22
C SER A 70 -6.27 11.54 0.91
N TYR A 71 -5.31 11.36 1.81
CA TYR A 71 -4.93 10.05 2.37
C TYR A 71 -6.08 9.30 3.01
N TYR A 72 -6.98 9.98 3.72
CA TYR A 72 -8.16 9.33 4.29
C TYR A 72 -9.05 8.72 3.19
N ASN A 73 -9.31 9.47 2.12
CA ASN A 73 -10.11 8.99 0.99
C ASN A 73 -9.40 7.86 0.23
N VAL A 74 -8.07 7.95 0.09
CA VAL A 74 -7.25 6.85 -0.46
C VAL A 74 -7.42 5.59 0.40
N GLY A 75 -7.46 5.73 1.73
CA GLY A 75 -7.73 4.62 2.65
C GLY A 75 -9.15 4.04 2.49
N LEU A 76 -10.16 4.87 2.19
CA LEU A 76 -11.50 4.39 1.85
C LEU A 76 -11.50 3.61 0.51
N ASP A 77 -10.80 4.12 -0.51
CA ASP A 77 -10.65 3.44 -1.80
C ASP A 77 -9.94 2.07 -1.65
N LEU A 78 -9.00 1.93 -0.68
CA LEU A 78 -8.39 0.65 -0.35
C LEU A 78 -9.45 -0.39 0.09
N ILE A 79 -10.39 0.04 0.93
CA ILE A 79 -11.49 -0.80 1.40
C ILE A 79 -12.42 -1.18 0.23
N ASP A 80 -12.78 -0.20 -0.60
CA ASP A 80 -13.67 -0.40 -1.74
C ASP A 80 -13.07 -1.32 -2.81
N ALA A 81 -11.75 -1.24 -3.04
CA ALA A 81 -11.04 -2.14 -3.96
C ALA A 81 -11.10 -3.61 -3.51
N ASN A 82 -11.26 -3.84 -2.21
CA ASN A 82 -11.49 -5.16 -1.63
C ASN A 82 -10.44 -6.22 -2.05
N PHE A 83 -9.16 -5.83 -2.13
CA PHE A 83 -8.08 -6.77 -2.43
C PHE A 83 -7.77 -7.63 -1.20
N ASP A 84 -7.04 -8.73 -1.42
CA ASP A 84 -6.87 -9.76 -0.39
C ASP A 84 -5.74 -9.43 0.59
N PHE A 85 -4.73 -8.68 0.14
CA PHE A 85 -3.54 -8.38 0.94
C PHE A 85 -3.02 -6.96 0.68
N TYR A 86 -2.73 -6.24 1.75
CA TYR A 86 -1.98 -4.99 1.70
C TYR A 86 -0.83 -5.04 2.69
N ALA A 87 0.29 -4.40 2.36
CA ALA A 87 1.41 -4.28 3.28
C ALA A 87 2.19 -2.98 3.08
N GLY A 88 2.58 -2.36 4.18
CA GLY A 88 3.36 -1.12 4.20
C GLY A 88 3.66 -0.68 5.61
N SER A 89 4.09 0.58 5.77
CA SER A 89 4.37 1.12 7.10
C SER A 89 3.10 1.30 7.93
N ASP A 90 2.19 2.15 7.49
CA ASP A 90 0.89 2.41 8.15
C ASP A 90 -0.01 3.25 7.23
N PHE A 91 -1.09 3.83 7.77
CA PHE A 91 -1.89 4.90 7.15
C PHE A 91 -1.36 6.27 7.56
N LEU A 92 -1.31 7.23 6.62
CA LEU A 92 -0.83 8.60 6.89
C LEU A 92 -1.87 9.49 7.55
N ASP A 93 -3.15 9.29 7.25
CA ASP A 93 -4.24 10.05 7.88
C ASP A 93 -5.42 9.15 8.25
N PRO A 94 -5.24 8.23 9.23
CA PRO A 94 -6.25 7.23 9.54
C PRO A 94 -7.53 7.79 10.18
N THR A 95 -7.54 9.05 10.62
CA THR A 95 -8.68 9.69 11.30
C THR A 95 -9.18 10.94 10.61
N ASN A 96 -8.74 11.21 9.38
CA ASN A 96 -9.13 12.38 8.58
C ASN A 96 -8.86 13.72 9.29
N LYS A 97 -7.72 13.84 9.97
CA LYS A 97 -7.36 15.02 10.74
C LYS A 97 -7.24 16.30 9.89
N LYS A 98 -6.98 16.15 8.59
CA LYS A 98 -6.83 17.26 7.66
C LYS A 98 -8.17 17.92 7.30
N ALA A 99 -9.30 17.23 7.47
CA ALA A 99 -10.62 17.80 7.28
C ALA A 99 -11.09 18.48 8.56
N ALA A 100 -11.06 19.79 8.59
CA ALA A 100 -11.46 20.59 9.77
C ALA A 100 -12.89 20.21 10.23
N GLY A 101 -13.04 19.89 11.51
CA GLY A 101 -14.34 19.50 12.09
C GLY A 101 -14.81 18.10 11.76
N SER A 102 -13.99 17.26 11.15
CA SER A 102 -14.34 15.89 10.78
C SER A 102 -14.45 14.99 12.01
N ASN A 103 -15.61 14.34 12.17
CA ASN A 103 -15.85 13.23 13.09
C ASN A 103 -15.76 11.89 12.33
N SER A 104 -14.84 11.76 11.38
CA SER A 104 -14.67 10.58 10.57
C SER A 104 -14.28 9.37 11.43
N GLU A 105 -14.90 8.23 11.16
CA GLU A 105 -14.50 6.98 11.79
C GLU A 105 -13.07 6.59 11.38
N SER A 106 -12.31 6.02 12.28
CA SER A 106 -10.92 5.63 11.99
C SER A 106 -10.86 4.57 10.89
N LEU A 107 -9.92 4.72 9.94
CA LEU A 107 -9.64 3.70 8.93
C LEU A 107 -9.38 2.32 9.55
N TYR A 108 -8.75 2.24 10.72
CA TYR A 108 -8.54 0.96 11.41
C TYR A 108 -9.87 0.28 11.77
N THR A 109 -10.86 1.04 12.22
CA THR A 109 -12.19 0.50 12.49
C THR A 109 -12.92 0.10 11.20
N LEU A 110 -12.79 0.92 10.16
CA LEU A 110 -13.44 0.67 8.87
C LEU A 110 -12.87 -0.57 8.17
N VAL A 111 -11.55 -0.79 8.18
CA VAL A 111 -10.94 -1.98 7.59
C VAL A 111 -11.31 -3.24 8.39
N ASP A 112 -11.40 -3.16 9.72
CA ASP A 112 -11.89 -4.27 10.56
C ASP A 112 -13.34 -4.64 10.21
N LYS A 113 -14.24 -3.65 10.14
CA LYS A 113 -15.63 -3.85 9.69
C LYS A 113 -15.73 -4.43 8.28
N ALA A 114 -14.78 -4.10 7.39
CA ALA A 114 -14.69 -4.66 6.05
C ALA A 114 -14.09 -6.08 6.01
N GLY A 115 -13.78 -6.67 7.16
CA GLY A 115 -13.29 -8.04 7.30
C GLY A 115 -11.79 -8.21 7.09
N TYR A 116 -11.02 -7.13 7.19
CA TYR A 116 -9.55 -7.23 7.20
C TYR A 116 -9.01 -7.51 8.59
N THR A 117 -8.08 -8.44 8.67
CA THR A 117 -7.25 -8.63 9.85
C THR A 117 -6.03 -7.72 9.77
N ILE A 118 -5.81 -6.85 10.75
CA ILE A 118 -4.57 -6.06 10.85
C ILE A 118 -3.53 -6.88 11.62
N ALA A 119 -2.37 -7.06 10.99
CA ALA A 119 -1.17 -7.62 11.63
C ALA A 119 -0.10 -6.53 11.78
N ARG A 120 0.48 -6.42 12.98
CA ARG A 120 1.52 -5.45 13.32
C ARG A 120 2.88 -6.12 13.43
N GLY A 121 3.69 -5.99 12.36
CA GLY A 121 4.99 -6.65 12.23
C GLY A 121 4.91 -8.10 11.77
N TYR A 122 6.03 -8.61 11.26
CA TYR A 122 6.09 -9.92 10.62
C TYR A 122 5.73 -11.09 11.55
N LYS A 123 6.11 -11.01 12.83
CA LYS A 123 5.76 -12.05 13.82
C LYS A 123 4.26 -12.13 14.09
N ASP A 124 3.56 -10.99 14.12
CA ASP A 124 2.11 -10.96 14.30
C ASP A 124 1.38 -11.46 13.05
N TYR A 125 1.91 -11.11 11.86
CA TYR A 125 1.47 -11.69 10.59
C TYR A 125 1.49 -13.22 10.61
N GLN A 126 2.61 -13.83 11.03
CA GLN A 126 2.75 -15.29 11.09
C GLN A 126 1.69 -15.96 11.94
N LYS A 127 1.25 -15.30 13.03
CA LYS A 127 0.21 -15.82 13.93
C LYS A 127 -1.20 -15.71 13.33
N LYS A 128 -1.48 -14.61 12.63
CA LYS A 128 -2.81 -14.24 12.15
C LYS A 128 -3.12 -14.74 10.75
N ALA A 129 -2.10 -14.80 9.87
CA ALA A 129 -2.28 -15.03 8.45
C ALA A 129 -3.09 -16.30 8.12
N LYS A 130 -2.87 -17.42 8.84
CA LYS A 130 -3.56 -18.69 8.54
C LYS A 130 -5.08 -18.62 8.74
N LYS A 131 -5.56 -17.73 9.63
CA LYS A 131 -6.97 -17.62 10.02
C LYS A 131 -7.68 -16.44 9.33
N SER A 132 -6.98 -15.69 8.50
CA SER A 132 -7.50 -14.47 7.86
C SER A 132 -7.80 -14.72 6.40
N ASP A 133 -8.92 -14.21 5.92
CA ASP A 133 -9.30 -14.22 4.50
C ASP A 133 -8.72 -12.99 3.78
N LYS A 134 -8.73 -11.83 4.45
CA LYS A 134 -8.10 -10.59 4.01
C LYS A 134 -7.19 -10.04 5.10
N LEU A 135 -6.04 -9.47 4.74
CA LEU A 135 -5.05 -9.04 5.71
C LEU A 135 -4.35 -7.75 5.29
N ILE A 136 -4.14 -6.87 6.26
CA ILE A 136 -3.27 -5.69 6.13
C ILE A 136 -2.09 -5.89 7.08
N LEU A 137 -0.88 -5.99 6.52
CA LEU A 137 0.37 -6.08 7.29
C LEU A 137 0.98 -4.68 7.42
N LEU A 138 1.00 -4.17 8.62
CA LEU A 138 1.58 -2.87 8.98
C LEU A 138 2.82 -3.07 9.86
N GLN A 139 3.69 -2.06 9.92
CA GLN A 139 4.84 -2.10 10.83
C GLN A 139 4.41 -2.22 12.30
N PRO A 140 5.32 -2.60 13.22
CA PRO A 140 5.01 -2.70 14.65
C PRO A 140 4.43 -1.39 15.20
N ALA A 141 3.49 -1.49 16.15
CA ALA A 141 2.86 -0.32 16.77
C ALA A 141 3.85 0.58 17.55
N THR A 142 5.06 0.08 17.79
CA THR A 142 6.17 0.84 18.42
C THR A 142 6.92 1.74 17.43
N ALA A 143 6.63 1.65 16.13
CA ALA A 143 7.22 2.54 15.14
C ALA A 143 6.74 3.98 15.37
N THR A 144 7.66 4.92 15.21
CA THR A 144 7.42 6.35 15.44
C THR A 144 7.11 7.12 14.17
N ASP A 145 7.41 6.54 13.01
CA ASP A 145 7.15 7.11 11.70
C ASP A 145 6.20 6.20 10.92
N ASN A 146 5.03 6.74 10.54
CA ASN A 146 4.03 6.03 9.76
C ASN A 146 4.26 6.16 8.24
N SER A 147 5.18 7.03 7.81
CA SER A 147 5.39 7.32 6.38
C SER A 147 6.11 6.20 5.64
N ALA A 148 7.00 5.49 6.31
CA ALA A 148 7.75 4.37 5.75
C ALA A 148 8.30 3.44 6.83
N ILE A 149 8.65 2.20 6.47
CA ILE A 149 9.51 1.36 7.31
C ILE A 149 10.92 1.97 7.38
N PRO A 150 11.71 1.69 8.42
CA PRO A 150 13.07 2.24 8.55
C PRO A 150 13.94 1.94 7.30
N TYR A 151 14.86 2.83 6.97
CA TYR A 151 15.85 2.55 5.92
C TYR A 151 16.63 1.27 6.22
N ALA A 152 16.95 0.50 5.18
CA ALA A 152 17.66 -0.77 5.34
C ALA A 152 18.98 -0.62 6.12
N ILE A 153 19.68 0.51 5.90
CA ILE A 153 20.93 0.83 6.60
C ILE A 153 20.74 1.14 8.10
N ASP A 154 19.55 1.62 8.50
CA ASP A 154 19.23 2.05 9.88
C ASP A 154 18.41 1.02 10.66
N ARG A 155 18.03 -0.09 10.04
CA ARG A 155 17.14 -1.09 10.64
C ARG A 155 17.68 -1.69 11.92
N LYS A 156 16.77 -1.88 12.85
CA LYS A 156 16.99 -2.56 14.11
C LYS A 156 16.32 -3.93 14.11
N LYS A 157 16.72 -4.76 15.03
CA LYS A 157 16.11 -6.09 15.23
C LYS A 157 14.60 -5.94 15.52
N GLY A 158 13.79 -6.47 14.64
CA GLY A 158 12.32 -6.46 14.75
C GLY A 158 11.63 -5.50 13.79
N ASP A 159 12.37 -4.62 13.14
CA ASP A 159 11.85 -3.83 12.02
C ASP A 159 11.54 -4.75 10.84
N MET A 160 10.49 -4.44 10.10
CA MET A 160 10.16 -5.19 8.88
C MET A 160 11.11 -4.85 7.75
N THR A 161 11.35 -5.83 6.87
CA THR A 161 12.08 -5.66 5.62
C THR A 161 11.11 -5.76 4.43
N LEU A 162 11.51 -5.21 3.27
CA LEU A 162 10.73 -5.40 2.04
C LEU A 162 10.70 -6.87 1.61
N THR A 163 11.80 -7.61 1.86
CA THR A 163 11.85 -9.07 1.68
C THR A 163 10.80 -9.79 2.53
N GLU A 164 10.65 -9.46 3.83
CA GLU A 164 9.61 -10.06 4.69
C GLU A 164 8.20 -9.72 4.22
N ILE A 165 7.95 -8.46 3.84
CA ILE A 165 6.68 -7.99 3.29
C ILE A 165 6.33 -8.75 2.01
N THR A 166 7.28 -8.89 1.08
CA THR A 166 7.10 -9.62 -0.19
C THR A 166 6.79 -11.10 0.06
N ARG A 167 7.56 -11.73 0.93
CA ARG A 167 7.34 -13.14 1.34
C ARG A 167 5.98 -13.33 1.99
N ALA A 168 5.56 -12.38 2.84
CA ALA A 168 4.23 -12.40 3.44
C ALA A 168 3.13 -12.35 2.37
N GLY A 169 3.25 -11.45 1.40
CA GLY A 169 2.30 -11.32 0.30
C GLY A 169 2.21 -12.60 -0.54
N ILE A 170 3.34 -13.15 -0.98
CA ILE A 170 3.39 -14.41 -1.75
C ILE A 170 2.73 -15.54 -0.95
N ASN A 171 3.13 -15.75 0.31
CA ASN A 171 2.59 -16.83 1.15
C ASN A 171 1.09 -16.67 1.42
N PHE A 172 0.62 -15.43 1.58
CA PHE A 172 -0.79 -15.15 1.83
C PHE A 172 -1.65 -15.38 0.60
N LEU A 173 -1.20 -14.89 -0.55
CA LEU A 173 -1.95 -14.98 -1.81
C LEU A 173 -1.91 -16.38 -2.42
N SER A 174 -0.84 -17.15 -2.20
CA SER A 174 -0.70 -18.52 -2.71
C SER A 174 -1.47 -19.58 -1.92
N LYS A 175 -2.25 -19.21 -0.91
CA LYS A 175 -3.12 -20.16 -0.18
C LYS A 175 -4.14 -20.86 -1.09
N ASP A 176 -4.58 -20.18 -2.14
CA ASP A 176 -5.41 -20.73 -3.19
C ASP A 176 -4.84 -20.30 -4.53
N LEU A 177 -4.34 -21.25 -5.28
CA LEU A 177 -3.75 -21.04 -6.61
C LEU A 177 -4.69 -21.43 -7.76
N SER A 178 -5.97 -21.75 -7.47
CA SER A 178 -6.93 -22.18 -8.49
C SER A 178 -7.08 -21.19 -9.64
N LYS A 179 -6.93 -19.88 -9.36
CA LYS A 179 -6.97 -18.79 -10.35
C LYS A 179 -5.71 -17.93 -10.39
N GLY A 180 -4.67 -18.31 -9.63
CA GLY A 180 -3.46 -17.54 -9.47
C GLY A 180 -3.62 -16.29 -8.62
N PHE A 181 -2.58 -15.45 -8.57
CA PHE A 181 -2.61 -14.18 -7.87
C PHE A 181 -1.83 -13.09 -8.61
N PHE A 182 -2.16 -11.85 -8.27
CA PHE A 182 -1.41 -10.65 -8.64
C PHE A 182 -0.80 -10.04 -7.37
N LEU A 183 0.48 -9.72 -7.39
CA LEU A 183 1.17 -9.00 -6.32
C LEU A 183 1.99 -7.86 -6.90
N MET A 184 1.71 -6.62 -6.49
CA MET A 184 2.58 -5.47 -6.71
C MET A 184 3.48 -5.28 -5.50
N VAL A 185 4.76 -5.03 -5.73
CA VAL A 185 5.76 -4.74 -4.69
C VAL A 185 6.53 -3.49 -5.07
N GLU A 186 6.68 -2.57 -4.12
CA GLU A 186 7.41 -1.32 -4.32
C GLU A 186 8.50 -1.13 -3.27
N GLY A 187 9.72 -0.87 -3.73
CA GLY A 187 10.81 -0.32 -2.92
C GLY A 187 10.76 1.22 -2.90
N GLY A 188 9.73 1.80 -2.26
CA GLY A 188 9.45 3.24 -2.33
C GLY A 188 10.54 4.12 -1.74
N LYS A 189 11.34 3.59 -0.83
CA LYS A 189 12.44 4.35 -0.20
C LYS A 189 13.69 4.49 -1.06
N ILE A 190 13.81 3.75 -2.14
CA ILE A 190 14.87 3.96 -3.14
C ILE A 190 14.76 5.37 -3.72
N ASP A 191 13.55 5.78 -4.11
CA ASP A 191 13.26 7.14 -4.60
C ASP A 191 13.63 8.22 -3.57
N TRP A 192 13.26 8.03 -2.30
CA TRP A 192 13.56 9.00 -1.24
C TRP A 192 15.05 9.16 -0.98
N ALA A 193 15.81 8.06 -0.97
CA ALA A 193 17.26 8.10 -0.84
C ALA A 193 17.92 8.76 -2.04
N CYS A 194 17.39 8.54 -3.26
CA CYS A 194 17.85 9.24 -4.47
C CYS A 194 17.60 10.76 -4.38
N HIS A 195 16.42 11.18 -3.90
CA HIS A 195 16.12 12.61 -3.68
C HIS A 195 17.06 13.26 -2.65
N SER A 196 17.51 12.49 -1.67
CA SER A 196 18.49 12.94 -0.66
C SER A 196 19.95 12.89 -1.17
N ASN A 197 20.21 12.40 -2.38
CA ASN A 197 21.54 12.13 -2.91
C ASN A 197 22.39 11.20 -2.00
N ASP A 198 21.74 10.29 -1.28
CA ASP A 198 22.38 9.34 -0.37
C ASP A 198 22.63 7.99 -1.07
N ALA A 199 23.76 7.89 -1.76
CA ALA A 199 24.11 6.70 -2.52
C ALA A 199 24.24 5.44 -1.65
N ALA A 200 24.74 5.56 -0.42
CA ALA A 200 24.89 4.41 0.48
C ALA A 200 23.51 3.83 0.82
N THR A 201 22.56 4.68 1.20
CA THR A 201 21.18 4.25 1.49
C THR A 201 20.50 3.67 0.24
N VAL A 202 20.70 4.26 -0.95
CA VAL A 202 20.17 3.69 -2.21
C VAL A 202 20.64 2.25 -2.42
N PHE A 203 21.93 1.97 -2.25
CA PHE A 203 22.44 0.60 -2.39
C PHE A 203 21.77 -0.36 -1.39
N HIS A 204 21.64 0.04 -0.14
CA HIS A 204 20.98 -0.79 0.88
C HIS A 204 19.52 -1.04 0.58
N GLU A 205 18.77 -0.03 0.12
CA GLU A 205 17.36 -0.18 -0.25
C GLU A 205 17.15 -1.08 -1.48
N VAL A 206 18.07 -1.03 -2.46
CA VAL A 206 18.00 -1.91 -3.65
C VAL A 206 18.31 -3.37 -3.28
N MET A 207 19.14 -3.61 -2.27
CA MET A 207 19.53 -4.95 -1.82
C MET A 207 18.52 -5.59 -0.85
N ASP A 208 17.58 -4.82 -0.29
CA ASP A 208 16.53 -5.29 0.63
C ASP A 208 15.41 -6.05 -0.11
#